data_da45b6d53f332bb05b62495e2493b640
#
_entry.id   da45b6d53f332bb05b62495e2493b640
#
_cell.length_a   1.000
_cell.length_b   1.000
_cell.length_c   1.000
_cell.angle_alpha   90.00
_cell.angle_beta   90.00
_cell.angle_gamma   90.00
#
_symmetry.space_group_name_H-M   'P 1'
#
loop_
_entity.id
_entity.type
_entity.pdbx_description
1 polymer ?
#
loop_
_entity_poly.entity_id
_entity_poly.type
_entity_poly.pdbx_seq_one_letter_code
_entity_poly.pdbx_strand_id
1 'polypeptide(L)'
;TEIETREYPYGELFAHAVGYSSAGKTGVEALANFQLLRAHGNFLENGLKELAGEKKTGDSVVTTFNLRLQQIAYEALGDRRGAVAAMDPSTGKILCMVSKPAFDPNTVAENWESLIHGDTAEARLLNRVTQGLYPPGSTFKILTALQYMREHPGAYKEYRFDCSGIFAYESYQIRCYHQNAHGEQDFAQAFANSCNGAFANLGLSLDLAGLKGLAEQLLFNRDLPLSLPYSKSSYQMDSGAGDWEILQTSIGQGQTLISPMHNLLIMSAIANDGVLMRPY
;
A
#
# COMPACT_ATOMS: atom_id res chain seq x y z
N THR A 1 15.34 -8.15 -41.45
CA THR A 1 15.39 -8.38 -39.97
C THR A 1 14.04 -7.97 -39.42
N GLU A 2 13.25 -8.95 -38.97
CA GLU A 2 12.02 -8.68 -38.24
C GLU A 2 12.38 -7.92 -36.95
N ILE A 3 11.75 -6.77 -36.74
CA ILE A 3 11.92 -5.99 -35.53
C ILE A 3 10.94 -6.56 -34.49
N GLU A 4 11.46 -7.07 -33.37
CA GLU A 4 10.64 -7.51 -32.28
C GLU A 4 10.07 -6.30 -31.55
N THR A 5 8.75 -6.27 -31.41
CA THR A 5 8.05 -5.25 -30.64
C THR A 5 7.37 -5.92 -29.44
N ARG A 6 7.49 -5.31 -28.26
CA ARG A 6 6.73 -5.70 -27.08
C ARG A 6 5.39 -4.99 -27.13
N GLU A 7 4.31 -5.75 -27.04
CA GLU A 7 2.95 -5.23 -27.04
C GLU A 7 2.27 -5.42 -25.68
N TYR A 8 1.57 -4.38 -25.23
CA TYR A 8 0.82 -4.36 -23.98
C TYR A 8 -0.66 -4.15 -24.29
N PRO A 9 -1.43 -5.23 -24.55
CA PRO A 9 -2.82 -5.12 -25.07
C PRO A 9 -3.79 -4.43 -24.12
N TYR A 10 -3.46 -4.36 -22.83
CA TYR A 10 -4.29 -3.67 -21.82
C TYR A 10 -3.82 -2.24 -21.53
N GLY A 11 -2.77 -1.75 -22.17
CA GLY A 11 -2.30 -0.37 -22.05
C GLY A 11 -2.18 0.11 -20.61
N GLU A 12 -2.76 1.26 -20.31
CA GLU A 12 -2.72 1.91 -19.00
C GLU A 12 -3.30 1.08 -17.86
N LEU A 13 -4.21 0.15 -18.15
CA LEU A 13 -4.90 -0.64 -17.13
C LEU A 13 -3.95 -1.42 -16.23
N PHE A 14 -2.85 -1.93 -16.79
CA PHE A 14 -1.85 -2.71 -16.07
C PHE A 14 -0.47 -2.05 -16.04
N ALA A 15 -0.36 -0.79 -16.43
CA ALA A 15 0.92 -0.10 -16.61
C ALA A 15 1.87 -0.24 -15.41
N HIS A 16 1.39 0.00 -14.19
CA HIS A 16 2.23 -0.09 -12.99
C HIS A 16 2.41 -1.52 -12.46
N ALA A 17 1.49 -2.43 -12.78
CA ALA A 17 1.55 -3.82 -12.35
C ALA A 17 2.48 -4.64 -13.26
N VAL A 18 2.21 -4.61 -14.58
CA VAL A 18 3.03 -5.31 -15.58
C VAL A 18 4.32 -4.55 -15.86
N GLY A 19 4.25 -3.23 -15.94
CA GLY A 19 5.39 -2.38 -16.25
C GLY A 19 5.63 -2.22 -17.74
N TYR A 20 6.87 -1.87 -18.09
CA TYR A 20 7.36 -1.71 -19.47
C TYR A 20 8.75 -2.31 -19.62
N SER A 21 9.20 -2.53 -20.85
CA SER A 21 10.51 -3.08 -21.18
C SER A 21 11.34 -2.21 -22.11
N SER A 22 10.80 -1.06 -22.56
CA SER A 22 11.52 0.00 -23.31
C SER A 22 12.03 1.06 -22.34
N ALA A 23 13.15 1.71 -22.58
CA ALA A 23 13.73 2.71 -21.66
C ALA A 23 13.96 2.21 -20.21
N GLY A 24 14.29 0.93 -20.04
CA GLY A 24 14.41 0.24 -18.77
C GLY A 24 13.31 -0.82 -18.59
N LYS A 25 13.18 -1.36 -17.35
CA LYS A 25 12.16 -2.35 -17.02
C LYS A 25 11.57 -2.07 -15.64
N THR A 26 10.26 -2.26 -15.50
CA THR A 26 9.54 -2.11 -14.23
C THR A 26 8.51 -3.23 -14.06
N GLY A 27 7.86 -3.29 -12.90
CA GLY A 27 6.76 -4.22 -12.65
C GLY A 27 7.12 -5.69 -12.86
N VAL A 28 6.19 -6.47 -13.38
CA VAL A 28 6.38 -7.90 -13.71
C VAL A 28 7.45 -8.08 -14.80
N GLU A 29 7.58 -7.15 -15.75
CA GLU A 29 8.64 -7.18 -16.78
C GLU A 29 10.05 -7.17 -16.15
N ALA A 30 10.24 -6.43 -15.07
CA ALA A 30 11.52 -6.43 -14.34
C ALA A 30 11.67 -7.69 -13.47
N LEU A 31 10.64 -8.06 -12.71
CA LEU A 31 10.69 -9.21 -11.79
C LEU A 31 10.89 -10.53 -12.52
N ALA A 32 10.18 -10.72 -13.61
CA ALA A 32 10.19 -11.96 -14.39
C ALA A 32 11.14 -11.91 -15.59
N ASN A 33 12.01 -10.91 -15.65
CA ASN A 33 12.90 -10.72 -16.81
C ASN A 33 13.72 -11.97 -17.14
N PHE A 34 14.23 -12.66 -16.13
CA PHE A 34 15.00 -13.87 -16.34
C PHE A 34 14.16 -15.01 -16.94
N GLN A 35 12.93 -15.20 -16.46
CA GLN A 35 12.00 -16.21 -16.95
C GLN A 35 11.54 -15.86 -18.38
N LEU A 36 11.20 -14.59 -18.63
CA LEU A 36 10.75 -14.12 -19.94
C LEU A 36 11.83 -14.24 -21.03
N LEU A 37 13.12 -14.18 -20.64
CA LEU A 37 14.26 -14.33 -21.55
C LEU A 37 14.78 -15.75 -21.65
N ARG A 38 14.44 -16.63 -20.69
CA ARG A 38 14.95 -18.00 -20.65
C ARG A 38 14.14 -18.91 -21.56
N ALA A 39 14.78 -19.45 -22.59
CA ALA A 39 14.20 -20.52 -23.37
C ALA A 39 14.32 -21.86 -22.61
N HIS A 40 13.21 -22.42 -22.14
CA HIS A 40 13.16 -23.78 -21.65
C HIS A 40 12.98 -24.73 -22.84
N GLY A 41 13.99 -25.47 -23.16
CA GLY A 41 13.96 -26.57 -24.13
C GLY A 41 15.11 -27.51 -23.84
N ASN A 42 14.93 -28.81 -24.12
CA ASN A 42 16.02 -29.74 -24.09
C ASN A 42 17.11 -29.27 -25.05
N PHE A 43 18.38 -29.44 -24.68
CA PHE A 43 19.53 -29.05 -25.51
C PHE A 43 19.38 -29.49 -26.98
N LEU A 44 18.79 -30.67 -27.21
CA LEU A 44 18.52 -31.22 -28.55
C LEU A 44 17.39 -30.45 -29.28
N GLU A 45 16.31 -30.09 -28.61
CA GLU A 45 15.21 -29.32 -29.21
C GLU A 45 15.65 -27.87 -29.54
N ASN A 46 16.40 -27.25 -28.67
CA ASN A 46 16.96 -25.92 -28.90
C ASN A 46 17.98 -25.94 -30.05
N GLY A 47 18.77 -26.99 -30.18
CA GLY A 47 19.70 -27.20 -31.29
C GLY A 47 19.00 -27.45 -32.64
N LEU A 48 17.89 -28.18 -32.64
CA LEU A 48 17.07 -28.40 -33.84
C LEU A 48 16.34 -27.12 -34.28
N LYS A 49 15.79 -26.32 -33.35
CA LYS A 49 15.18 -25.03 -33.65
C LYS A 49 16.19 -24.03 -34.18
N GLU A 50 17.41 -24.02 -33.66
CA GLU A 50 18.48 -23.15 -34.12
C GLU A 50 18.94 -23.54 -35.56
N LEU A 51 19.01 -24.84 -35.86
CA LEU A 51 19.28 -25.35 -37.20
C LEU A 51 18.13 -25.07 -38.20
N ALA A 52 16.88 -25.04 -37.70
CA ALA A 52 15.69 -24.72 -38.48
C ALA A 52 15.49 -23.19 -38.64
N GLY A 53 16.35 -22.35 -38.06
CA GLY A 53 16.17 -20.90 -38.06
C GLY A 53 14.96 -20.42 -37.22
N GLU A 54 14.41 -21.31 -36.37
CA GLU A 54 13.30 -20.99 -35.51
C GLU A 54 13.77 -20.23 -34.25
N LYS A 55 13.01 -19.25 -33.86
CA LYS A 55 13.32 -18.39 -32.72
C LYS A 55 13.05 -19.10 -31.40
N LYS A 56 13.97 -18.93 -30.45
CA LYS A 56 13.77 -19.36 -29.06
C LYS A 56 12.73 -18.46 -28.39
N THR A 57 11.62 -19.04 -27.97
CA THR A 57 10.59 -18.33 -27.20
C THR A 57 10.91 -18.38 -25.70
N GLY A 58 10.76 -17.26 -25.00
CA GLY A 58 10.87 -17.20 -23.55
C GLY A 58 9.69 -17.90 -22.83
N ASP A 59 9.83 -18.08 -21.54
CA ASP A 59 8.75 -18.65 -20.72
C ASP A 59 7.59 -17.68 -20.54
N SER A 60 6.41 -18.23 -20.30
CA SER A 60 5.23 -17.43 -19.94
C SER A 60 5.19 -17.23 -18.42
N VAL A 61 4.73 -16.05 -17.99
CA VAL A 61 4.51 -15.71 -16.58
C VAL A 61 3.02 -15.55 -16.34
N VAL A 62 2.48 -16.33 -15.40
CA VAL A 62 1.07 -16.21 -14.97
C VAL A 62 1.04 -15.41 -13.68
N THR A 63 0.27 -14.32 -13.68
CA THR A 63 0.08 -13.45 -12.51
C THR A 63 -1.20 -13.80 -11.76
N THR A 64 -1.34 -13.29 -10.54
CA THR A 64 -2.53 -13.46 -9.71
C THR A 64 -3.60 -12.40 -9.97
N PHE A 65 -3.34 -11.43 -10.84
CA PHE A 65 -4.27 -10.35 -11.14
C PHE A 65 -5.57 -10.88 -11.73
N ASN A 66 -6.69 -10.37 -11.22
CA ASN A 66 -8.01 -10.59 -11.76
C ASN A 66 -8.36 -9.43 -12.70
N LEU A 67 -8.47 -9.70 -14.01
CA LEU A 67 -8.73 -8.68 -15.04
C LEU A 67 -9.99 -7.85 -14.73
N ARG A 68 -11.08 -8.50 -14.32
CA ARG A 68 -12.35 -7.81 -14.04
C ARG A 68 -12.22 -6.88 -12.83
N LEU A 69 -11.54 -7.36 -11.76
CA LEU A 69 -11.33 -6.55 -10.57
C LEU A 69 -10.40 -5.37 -10.86
N GLN A 70 -9.34 -5.59 -11.63
CA GLN A 70 -8.43 -4.53 -12.08
C GLN A 70 -9.18 -3.45 -12.87
N GLN A 71 -10.06 -3.86 -13.79
CA GLN A 71 -10.86 -2.95 -14.60
C GLN A 71 -11.83 -2.13 -13.75
N ILE A 72 -12.60 -2.79 -12.85
CA ILE A 72 -13.52 -2.11 -11.94
C ILE A 72 -12.77 -1.09 -11.07
N ALA A 73 -11.61 -1.48 -10.52
CA ALA A 73 -10.79 -0.59 -9.69
C ALA A 73 -10.26 0.62 -10.48
N TYR A 74 -9.84 0.41 -11.73
CA TYR A 74 -9.36 1.46 -12.61
C TYR A 74 -10.47 2.44 -12.99
N GLU A 75 -11.65 1.94 -13.35
CA GLU A 75 -12.84 2.74 -13.68
C GLU A 75 -13.37 3.51 -12.45
N ALA A 76 -13.41 2.88 -11.27
CA ALA A 76 -13.88 3.50 -10.04
C ALA A 76 -12.99 4.68 -9.58
N LEU A 77 -11.69 4.64 -9.85
CA LEU A 77 -10.81 5.77 -9.63
C LEU A 77 -11.14 6.96 -10.55
N GLY A 78 -11.68 6.72 -11.75
CA GLY A 78 -11.94 7.77 -12.73
C GLY A 78 -10.68 8.60 -12.99
N ASP A 79 -10.81 9.92 -12.98
CA ASP A 79 -9.70 10.87 -13.17
C ASP A 79 -8.98 11.25 -11.87
N ARG A 80 -9.33 10.60 -10.75
CA ARG A 80 -8.74 10.92 -9.47
C ARG A 80 -7.30 10.40 -9.39
N ARG A 81 -6.40 11.19 -8.85
CA ARG A 81 -5.08 10.75 -8.46
C ARG A 81 -5.19 9.84 -7.24
N GLY A 82 -4.67 8.62 -7.34
CA GLY A 82 -4.78 7.68 -6.24
C GLY A 82 -4.33 6.28 -6.59
N ALA A 83 -4.62 5.36 -5.68
CA ALA A 83 -4.27 3.94 -5.80
C ALA A 83 -5.40 3.05 -5.29
N VAL A 84 -5.57 1.89 -5.92
CA VAL A 84 -6.43 0.81 -5.43
C VAL A 84 -5.64 -0.49 -5.49
N ALA A 85 -5.68 -1.24 -4.40
CA ALA A 85 -5.12 -2.59 -4.36
C ALA A 85 -6.06 -3.53 -3.60
N ALA A 86 -6.09 -4.79 -4.02
CA ALA A 86 -6.79 -5.85 -3.33
C ALA A 86 -5.93 -7.11 -3.28
N MET A 87 -6.05 -7.83 -2.17
CA MET A 87 -5.32 -9.06 -1.91
C MET A 87 -6.27 -10.09 -1.28
N ASP A 88 -6.07 -11.35 -1.59
CA ASP A 88 -6.67 -12.44 -0.84
C ASP A 88 -5.86 -12.65 0.45
N PRO A 89 -6.44 -12.37 1.62
CA PRO A 89 -5.72 -12.44 2.89
C PRO A 89 -5.29 -13.87 3.25
N SER A 90 -6.02 -14.88 2.79
CA SER A 90 -5.74 -16.29 3.12
C SER A 90 -4.59 -16.88 2.31
N THR A 91 -4.30 -16.32 1.14
CA THR A 91 -3.27 -16.85 0.22
C THR A 91 -2.11 -15.90 -0.02
N GLY A 92 -2.30 -14.60 0.11
CA GLY A 92 -1.32 -13.58 -0.26
C GLY A 92 -1.38 -13.16 -1.73
N LYS A 93 -2.33 -13.67 -2.53
CA LYS A 93 -2.50 -13.30 -3.94
C LYS A 93 -2.88 -11.83 -4.09
N ILE A 94 -2.08 -11.07 -4.83
CA ILE A 94 -2.45 -9.71 -5.23
C ILE A 94 -3.44 -9.82 -6.39
N LEU A 95 -4.68 -9.41 -6.17
CA LEU A 95 -5.78 -9.55 -7.13
C LEU A 95 -5.93 -8.34 -8.05
N CYS A 96 -5.63 -7.14 -7.56
CA CYS A 96 -5.53 -5.94 -8.37
C CYS A 96 -4.52 -4.95 -7.79
N MET A 97 -3.95 -4.12 -8.68
CA MET A 97 -3.03 -3.05 -8.33
C MET A 97 -3.14 -1.94 -9.37
N VAL A 98 -3.84 -0.86 -9.00
CA VAL A 98 -4.09 0.31 -9.85
C VAL A 98 -3.42 1.53 -9.25
N SER A 99 -2.72 2.29 -10.08
CA SER A 99 -2.14 3.59 -9.72
C SER A 99 -2.51 4.61 -10.80
N LYS A 100 -2.99 5.78 -10.40
CA LYS A 100 -3.35 6.88 -11.32
C LYS A 100 -2.73 8.21 -10.86
N PRO A 101 -2.37 9.09 -11.83
CA PRO A 101 -2.45 8.93 -13.26
C PRO A 101 -1.52 7.82 -13.75
N ALA A 102 -1.91 7.17 -14.84
CA ALA A 102 -1.17 6.09 -15.47
C ALA A 102 -0.41 6.57 -16.71
N PHE A 103 0.25 5.65 -17.38
CA PHE A 103 0.95 5.85 -18.66
C PHE A 103 0.65 4.66 -19.59
N ASP A 104 0.77 4.84 -20.88
CA ASP A 104 0.69 3.72 -21.81
C ASP A 104 2.09 3.08 -21.98
N PRO A 105 2.27 1.80 -21.57
CA PRO A 105 3.55 1.11 -21.69
C PRO A 105 4.00 0.89 -23.15
N ASN A 106 3.08 0.95 -24.12
CA ASN A 106 3.41 0.83 -25.53
C ASN A 106 4.17 2.06 -26.06
N THR A 107 3.97 3.23 -25.44
CA THR A 107 4.53 4.51 -25.92
C THR A 107 5.58 5.10 -24.98
N VAL A 108 6.06 4.34 -23.99
CA VAL A 108 7.03 4.83 -22.99
C VAL A 108 8.29 5.37 -23.63
N ALA A 109 8.86 4.68 -24.64
CA ALA A 109 10.09 5.10 -25.28
C ALA A 109 9.93 6.46 -26.00
N GLU A 110 8.79 6.67 -26.65
CA GLU A 110 8.48 7.89 -27.39
C GLU A 110 8.20 9.07 -26.44
N ASN A 111 7.57 8.79 -25.31
CA ASN A 111 7.14 9.78 -24.34
C ASN A 111 8.09 9.92 -23.13
N TRP A 112 9.28 9.29 -23.18
CA TRP A 112 10.19 9.19 -22.05
C TRP A 112 10.51 10.53 -21.40
N GLU A 113 10.93 11.50 -22.21
CA GLU A 113 11.28 12.84 -21.72
C GLU A 113 10.10 13.53 -21.00
N SER A 114 8.88 13.39 -21.53
CA SER A 114 7.70 13.96 -20.91
C SER A 114 7.29 13.21 -19.63
N LEU A 115 7.56 11.90 -19.54
CA LEU A 115 7.26 11.10 -18.37
C LEU A 115 8.22 11.39 -17.20
N ILE A 116 9.51 11.69 -17.48
CA ILE A 116 10.51 11.95 -16.43
C ILE A 116 10.65 13.43 -16.08
N HIS A 117 10.41 14.34 -17.02
CA HIS A 117 10.56 15.79 -16.85
C HIS A 117 9.23 16.56 -16.87
N GLY A 118 8.10 15.89 -17.05
CA GLY A 118 6.77 16.48 -17.03
C GLY A 118 6.36 17.00 -15.67
N ASP A 119 5.08 17.29 -15.49
CA ASP A 119 4.54 17.75 -14.20
C ASP A 119 4.84 16.73 -13.09
N THR A 120 5.77 17.10 -12.20
CA THR A 120 6.16 16.28 -11.05
C THR A 120 4.97 15.99 -10.13
N ALA A 121 3.93 16.84 -10.16
CA ALA A 121 2.71 16.60 -9.42
C ALA A 121 1.93 15.40 -9.95
N GLU A 122 2.03 15.10 -11.25
CA GLU A 122 1.38 13.90 -11.81
C GLU A 122 2.13 12.62 -11.46
N ALA A 123 3.47 12.62 -11.52
CA ALA A 123 4.34 11.46 -11.24
C ALA A 123 3.76 10.16 -11.83
N ARG A 124 3.56 10.14 -13.15
CA ARG A 124 2.85 9.04 -13.87
C ARG A 124 3.55 7.70 -13.75
N LEU A 125 4.89 7.69 -13.68
CA LEU A 125 5.67 6.46 -13.51
C LEU A 125 5.66 5.91 -12.07
N LEU A 126 5.21 6.71 -11.09
CA LEU A 126 5.15 6.30 -9.69
C LEU A 126 4.05 5.26 -9.47
N ASN A 127 4.43 4.05 -9.07
CA ASN A 127 3.45 3.09 -8.54
C ASN A 127 3.00 3.53 -7.15
N ARG A 128 1.90 4.25 -7.07
CA ARG A 128 1.37 4.79 -5.81
C ARG A 128 0.96 3.70 -4.83
N VAL A 129 0.66 2.49 -5.30
CA VAL A 129 0.33 1.37 -4.41
C VAL A 129 1.52 0.97 -3.56
N THR A 130 2.70 0.82 -4.18
CA THR A 130 3.90 0.30 -3.51
C THR A 130 4.88 1.38 -3.10
N GLN A 131 4.97 2.48 -3.85
CA GLN A 131 6.00 3.51 -3.68
C GLN A 131 5.46 4.86 -3.15
N GLY A 132 4.15 5.11 -3.26
CA GLY A 132 3.54 6.30 -2.67
C GLY A 132 3.53 6.21 -1.15
N LEU A 133 3.97 7.29 -0.47
CA LEU A 133 3.95 7.40 0.99
C LEU A 133 2.99 8.51 1.40
N TYR A 134 2.05 8.19 2.26
CA TYR A 134 0.97 9.08 2.68
C TYR A 134 0.78 9.03 4.19
N PRO A 135 0.33 10.12 4.83
CA PRO A 135 -0.16 10.05 6.20
C PRO A 135 -1.29 9.00 6.28
N PRO A 136 -1.24 8.05 7.23
CA PRO A 136 -2.24 6.98 7.30
C PRO A 136 -3.64 7.48 7.65
N GLY A 137 -3.76 8.63 8.30
CA GLY A 137 -5.03 9.13 8.80
C GLY A 137 -5.70 8.10 9.72
N SER A 138 -7.01 8.01 9.67
CA SER A 138 -7.79 7.14 10.56
C SER A 138 -7.47 5.65 10.47
N THR A 139 -6.75 5.18 9.45
CA THR A 139 -6.30 3.78 9.42
C THR A 139 -5.26 3.49 10.50
N PHE A 140 -4.51 4.50 10.97
CA PHE A 140 -3.56 4.35 12.07
C PHE A 140 -4.23 4.07 13.41
N LYS A 141 -5.50 4.44 13.58
CA LYS A 141 -6.27 4.14 14.81
C LYS A 141 -6.33 2.64 15.10
N ILE A 142 -6.10 1.80 14.11
CA ILE A 142 -5.93 0.35 14.31
C ILE A 142 -4.75 0.07 15.23
N LEU A 143 -3.60 0.73 15.03
CA LEU A 143 -2.41 0.54 15.86
C LEU A 143 -2.66 1.08 17.28
N THR A 144 -3.25 2.27 17.37
CA THR A 144 -3.62 2.86 18.67
C THR A 144 -4.58 1.96 19.45
N ALA A 145 -5.60 1.40 18.75
CA ALA A 145 -6.55 0.48 19.35
C ALA A 145 -5.89 -0.82 19.81
N LEU A 146 -5.07 -1.43 18.95
CA LEU A 146 -4.37 -2.69 19.28
C LEU A 146 -3.44 -2.51 20.48
N GLN A 147 -2.69 -1.40 20.54
CA GLN A 147 -1.81 -1.13 21.67
C GLN A 147 -2.62 -0.93 22.96
N TYR A 148 -3.71 -0.15 22.91
CA TYR A 148 -4.57 0.03 24.07
C TYR A 148 -5.17 -1.29 24.59
N MET A 149 -5.64 -2.15 23.68
CA MET A 149 -6.15 -3.48 24.02
C MET A 149 -5.08 -4.39 24.64
N ARG A 150 -3.83 -4.29 24.18
CA ARG A 150 -2.69 -5.04 24.74
C ARG A 150 -2.34 -4.61 26.15
N GLU A 151 -2.42 -3.32 26.43
CA GLU A 151 -2.14 -2.75 27.76
C GLU A 151 -3.29 -2.98 28.75
N HIS A 152 -4.52 -3.09 28.24
CA HIS A 152 -5.73 -3.22 29.04
C HIS A 152 -6.55 -4.47 28.64
N PRO A 153 -5.99 -5.69 28.75
CA PRO A 153 -6.66 -6.90 28.32
C PRO A 153 -7.96 -7.11 29.10
N GLY A 154 -9.09 -7.11 28.39
CA GLY A 154 -10.44 -7.17 29.00
C GLY A 154 -10.99 -5.80 29.45
N ALA A 155 -10.20 -4.98 30.10
CA ALA A 155 -10.63 -3.67 30.64
C ALA A 155 -10.83 -2.60 29.56
N TYR A 156 -10.28 -2.78 28.34
CA TYR A 156 -10.51 -1.85 27.22
C TYR A 156 -12.00 -1.65 26.90
N LYS A 157 -12.86 -2.61 27.22
CA LYS A 157 -14.33 -2.52 27.04
C LYS A 157 -14.98 -1.53 27.99
N GLU A 158 -14.32 -1.19 29.10
CA GLU A 158 -14.80 -0.24 30.10
C GLU A 158 -14.49 1.21 29.70
N TYR A 159 -13.68 1.43 28.66
CA TYR A 159 -13.39 2.77 28.18
C TYR A 159 -14.67 3.51 27.79
N ARG A 160 -14.79 4.75 28.25
CA ARG A 160 -15.87 5.67 27.94
C ARG A 160 -15.29 7.03 27.55
N PHE A 161 -15.89 7.66 26.57
CA PHE A 161 -15.49 8.98 26.12
C PHE A 161 -16.73 9.76 25.67
N ASP A 162 -16.92 10.94 26.23
CA ASP A 162 -17.97 11.87 25.79
C ASP A 162 -17.38 12.84 24.75
N CYS A 163 -17.84 12.73 23.51
CA CYS A 163 -17.32 13.47 22.37
C CYS A 163 -18.23 14.64 22.01
N SER A 164 -17.81 15.86 22.32
CA SER A 164 -18.48 17.10 21.91
C SER A 164 -18.13 17.56 20.49
N GLY A 165 -17.33 16.77 19.72
CA GLY A 165 -16.82 17.16 18.40
C GLY A 165 -15.44 17.82 18.44
N ILE A 166 -15.02 18.31 19.61
CA ILE A 166 -13.69 18.89 19.86
C ILE A 166 -13.16 18.30 21.15
N PHE A 167 -11.95 17.75 21.11
CA PHE A 167 -11.19 17.33 22.27
C PHE A 167 -10.11 18.36 22.55
N ALA A 168 -10.17 19.00 23.73
CA ALA A 168 -9.19 19.93 24.21
C ALA A 168 -8.28 19.26 25.24
N TYR A 169 -6.98 19.42 25.08
CA TYR A 169 -5.97 18.96 26.02
C TYR A 169 -4.88 20.05 26.13
N GLU A 170 -4.75 20.62 27.30
CA GLU A 170 -3.92 21.80 27.56
C GLU A 170 -4.19 22.94 26.56
N SER A 171 -3.20 23.33 25.76
CA SER A 171 -3.33 24.34 24.71
C SER A 171 -3.73 23.79 23.34
N TYR A 172 -3.88 22.46 23.21
CA TYR A 172 -4.13 21.77 21.96
C TYR A 172 -5.61 21.43 21.77
N GLN A 173 -6.03 21.35 20.51
CA GLN A 173 -7.37 20.94 20.14
C GLN A 173 -7.34 19.92 19.01
N ILE A 174 -8.02 18.80 19.18
CA ILE A 174 -8.25 17.80 18.16
C ILE A 174 -9.74 17.83 17.77
N ARG A 175 -10.03 17.99 16.50
CA ARG A 175 -11.40 18.10 15.99
C ARG A 175 -11.80 16.80 15.28
N CYS A 176 -13.01 16.35 15.54
CA CYS A 176 -13.65 15.32 14.75
C CYS A 176 -14.02 15.86 13.36
N TYR A 177 -14.27 14.97 12.40
CA TYR A 177 -14.63 15.34 11.03
C TYR A 177 -15.89 16.22 11.06
N HIS A 178 -15.84 17.37 10.40
CA HIS A 178 -16.87 18.40 10.45
C HIS A 178 -17.27 18.85 11.88
N GLN A 179 -16.43 18.62 12.88
CA GLN A 179 -16.72 18.89 14.28
C GLN A 179 -17.98 18.18 14.81
N ASN A 180 -18.33 17.05 14.22
CA ASN A 180 -19.48 16.25 14.63
C ASN A 180 -19.26 15.71 16.05
N ALA A 181 -20.19 16.03 16.94
CA ALA A 181 -20.27 15.43 18.25
C ALA A 181 -20.80 13.98 18.15
N HIS A 182 -20.12 13.04 18.77
CA HIS A 182 -20.57 11.64 18.82
C HIS A 182 -21.28 11.28 20.13
N GLY A 183 -21.25 12.19 21.12
CA GLY A 183 -21.79 11.97 22.46
C GLY A 183 -20.99 10.92 23.25
N GLU A 184 -21.65 10.35 24.25
CA GLU A 184 -21.07 9.28 25.05
C GLU A 184 -20.91 8.00 24.22
N GLN A 185 -19.70 7.44 24.21
CA GLN A 185 -19.36 6.26 23.42
C GLN A 185 -18.36 5.36 24.16
N ASP A 186 -18.53 4.06 23.98
CA ASP A 186 -17.56 3.06 24.42
C ASP A 186 -16.41 2.93 23.41
N PHE A 187 -15.45 2.05 23.70
CA PHE A 187 -14.29 1.80 22.84
C PHE A 187 -14.67 1.37 21.41
N ALA A 188 -15.63 0.46 21.29
CA ALA A 188 -16.06 -0.05 19.99
C ALA A 188 -16.79 1.02 19.16
N GLN A 189 -17.65 1.80 19.80
CA GLN A 189 -18.34 2.94 19.19
C GLN A 189 -17.37 4.04 18.79
N ALA A 190 -16.36 4.34 19.63
CA ALA A 190 -15.31 5.32 19.30
C ALA A 190 -14.49 4.90 18.07
N PHE A 191 -14.21 3.59 17.94
CA PHE A 191 -13.55 3.04 16.76
C PHE A 191 -14.45 3.10 15.52
N ALA A 192 -15.70 2.63 15.64
CA ALA A 192 -16.67 2.62 14.54
C ALA A 192 -16.98 4.04 14.00
N ASN A 193 -17.09 5.02 14.90
CA ASN A 193 -17.30 6.44 14.56
C ASN A 193 -16.00 7.13 14.08
N SER A 194 -14.88 6.42 14.14
CA SER A 194 -13.57 7.03 13.85
C SER A 194 -13.33 8.33 14.65
N CYS A 195 -13.71 8.35 15.93
CA CYS A 195 -13.68 9.53 16.76
C CYS A 195 -12.24 10.02 17.01
N ASN A 196 -11.87 11.18 16.47
CA ASN A 196 -10.53 11.73 16.67
C ASN A 196 -10.26 12.07 18.13
N GLY A 197 -11.25 12.65 18.83
CA GLY A 197 -11.10 13.02 20.25
C GLY A 197 -10.82 11.82 21.12
N ALA A 198 -11.59 10.72 20.96
CA ALA A 198 -11.37 9.50 21.72
C ALA A 198 -9.98 8.89 21.46
N PHE A 199 -9.56 8.81 20.20
CA PHE A 199 -8.26 8.22 19.85
C PHE A 199 -7.06 9.09 20.23
N ALA A 200 -7.20 10.41 20.21
CA ALA A 200 -6.21 11.33 20.76
C ALA A 200 -6.09 11.16 22.29
N ASN A 201 -7.23 11.03 22.97
CA ASN A 201 -7.27 10.76 24.42
C ASN A 201 -6.62 9.40 24.76
N LEU A 202 -6.96 8.34 24.03
CA LEU A 202 -6.31 7.04 24.19
C LEU A 202 -4.80 7.14 24.02
N GLY A 203 -4.33 7.85 22.97
CA GLY A 203 -2.92 8.03 22.70
C GLY A 203 -2.10 8.58 23.85
N LEU A 204 -2.66 9.54 24.60
CA LEU A 204 -2.01 10.13 25.78
C LEU A 204 -1.81 9.11 26.93
N SER A 205 -2.56 8.02 26.95
CA SER A 205 -2.47 6.98 27.99
C SER A 205 -1.58 5.80 27.61
N LEU A 206 -1.11 5.71 26.36
CA LEU A 206 -0.35 4.56 25.88
C LEU A 206 1.12 4.59 26.30
N ASP A 207 1.68 3.41 26.51
CA ASP A 207 3.13 3.22 26.47
C ASP A 207 3.65 3.45 25.06
N LEU A 208 4.34 4.58 24.86
CA LEU A 208 4.87 4.98 23.56
C LEU A 208 5.96 4.01 23.05
N ALA A 209 6.73 3.40 23.95
CA ALA A 209 7.72 2.39 23.58
C ALA A 209 7.01 1.11 23.09
N GLY A 210 5.93 0.73 23.74
CA GLY A 210 5.07 -0.38 23.33
C GLY A 210 4.41 -0.12 21.98
N LEU A 211 3.89 1.09 21.74
CA LEU A 211 3.30 1.49 20.45
C LEU A 211 4.34 1.46 19.32
N LYS A 212 5.56 1.94 19.56
CA LYS A 212 6.68 1.83 18.62
C LYS A 212 7.02 0.38 18.33
N GLY A 213 7.12 -0.45 19.34
CA GLY A 213 7.36 -1.89 19.18
C GLY A 213 6.26 -2.58 18.36
N LEU A 214 4.99 -2.20 18.56
CA LEU A 214 3.87 -2.69 17.76
C LEU A 214 3.99 -2.21 16.30
N ALA A 215 4.28 -0.94 16.07
CA ALA A 215 4.47 -0.41 14.72
C ALA A 215 5.59 -1.16 13.97
N GLU A 216 6.70 -1.46 14.64
CA GLU A 216 7.79 -2.25 14.06
C GLU A 216 7.41 -3.73 13.82
N GLN A 217 6.60 -4.32 14.69
CA GLN A 217 6.02 -5.66 14.48
C GLN A 217 5.12 -5.69 13.24
N LEU A 218 4.40 -4.61 13.00
CA LEU A 218 3.57 -4.39 11.81
C LEU A 218 4.36 -3.86 10.61
N LEU A 219 5.69 -3.95 10.63
CA LEU A 219 6.64 -3.64 9.56
C LEU A 219 6.87 -2.15 9.26
N PHE A 220 6.46 -1.22 10.10
CA PHE A 220 6.97 0.15 9.99
C PHE A 220 8.49 0.17 10.24
N ASN A 221 9.21 1.01 9.51
CA ASN A 221 10.68 1.10 9.54
C ASN A 221 11.41 -0.19 9.13
N ARG A 222 10.69 -1.20 8.67
CA ARG A 222 11.22 -2.52 8.25
C ARG A 222 10.91 -2.81 6.79
N ASP A 223 11.57 -3.82 6.25
CA ASP A 223 11.31 -4.26 4.89
C ASP A 223 10.01 -5.05 4.80
N LEU A 224 9.24 -4.75 3.75
CA LEU A 224 8.03 -5.50 3.43
C LEU A 224 8.43 -6.81 2.71
N PRO A 225 7.68 -7.90 2.91
CA PRO A 225 7.93 -9.18 2.23
C PRO A 225 7.45 -9.13 0.76
N LEU A 226 7.78 -8.06 0.05
CA LEU A 226 7.33 -7.75 -1.31
C LEU A 226 8.52 -7.82 -2.28
N SER A 227 8.32 -8.42 -3.45
CA SER A 227 9.34 -8.49 -4.48
C SER A 227 9.34 -7.31 -5.46
N LEU A 228 8.20 -6.60 -5.56
CA LEU A 228 8.11 -5.36 -6.34
C LEU A 228 8.87 -4.22 -5.66
N PRO A 229 9.39 -3.24 -6.40
CA PRO A 229 9.94 -2.02 -5.83
C PRO A 229 8.90 -1.31 -4.95
N TYR A 230 9.30 -0.91 -3.75
CA TYR A 230 8.43 -0.22 -2.80
C TYR A 230 9.19 0.83 -1.99
N SER A 231 8.43 1.75 -1.40
CA SER A 231 8.95 2.68 -0.41
C SER A 231 8.65 2.18 1.00
N LYS A 232 9.65 2.25 1.87
CA LYS A 232 9.52 1.82 3.27
C LYS A 232 8.65 2.81 4.04
N SER A 233 7.60 2.32 4.68
CA SER A 233 6.76 3.12 5.58
C SER A 233 7.52 3.50 6.83
N SER A 234 7.29 4.71 7.36
CA SER A 234 8.02 5.25 8.50
C SER A 234 7.10 5.56 9.67
N TYR A 235 7.54 5.22 10.86
CA TYR A 235 7.01 5.63 12.14
C TYR A 235 8.13 6.31 12.93
N GLN A 236 7.92 7.54 13.36
CA GLN A 236 9.00 8.37 13.93
C GLN A 236 8.80 8.69 15.42
N MET A 237 7.57 8.62 15.93
CA MET A 237 7.30 8.92 17.33
C MET A 237 8.05 7.96 18.27
N ASP A 238 8.68 8.49 19.28
CA ASP A 238 9.39 7.73 20.32
C ASP A 238 8.89 8.07 21.73
N SER A 239 9.51 7.47 22.75
CA SER A 239 9.11 7.66 24.15
C SER A 239 9.32 9.07 24.70
N GLY A 240 10.05 9.92 23.96
CA GLY A 240 10.26 11.33 24.34
C GLY A 240 9.33 12.30 23.60
N ALA A 241 8.35 11.79 22.84
CA ALA A 241 7.41 12.61 22.10
C ALA A 241 6.61 13.54 23.02
N GLY A 242 6.43 14.80 22.57
CA GLY A 242 5.54 15.73 23.26
C GLY A 242 4.06 15.46 22.98
N ASP A 243 3.18 16.01 23.82
CA ASP A 243 1.72 15.77 23.77
C ASP A 243 1.12 16.04 22.40
N TRP A 244 1.55 17.11 21.71
CA TRP A 244 1.05 17.41 20.36
C TRP A 244 1.37 16.31 19.35
N GLU A 245 2.58 15.77 19.39
CA GLU A 245 2.98 14.69 18.51
C GLU A 245 2.20 13.41 18.82
N ILE A 246 1.97 13.12 20.10
CA ILE A 246 1.15 11.98 20.57
C ILE A 246 -0.28 12.12 20.04
N LEU A 247 -0.91 13.28 20.25
CA LEU A 247 -2.27 13.57 19.81
C LEU A 247 -2.43 13.37 18.30
N GLN A 248 -1.48 13.92 17.52
CA GLN A 248 -1.52 13.83 16.06
C GLN A 248 -1.25 12.41 15.55
N THR A 249 -0.22 11.75 16.07
CA THR A 249 0.17 10.41 15.62
C THR A 249 -0.91 9.39 15.94
N SER A 250 -1.55 9.48 17.11
CA SER A 250 -2.60 8.53 17.54
C SER A 250 -3.84 8.52 16.61
N ILE A 251 -4.05 9.58 15.85
CA ILE A 251 -5.11 9.68 14.83
C ILE A 251 -4.59 9.56 13.40
N GLY A 252 -3.30 9.19 13.24
CA GLY A 252 -2.66 8.98 11.95
C GLY A 252 -2.30 10.25 11.19
N GLN A 253 -2.17 11.36 11.90
CA GLN A 253 -1.58 12.61 11.42
C GLN A 253 -0.11 12.68 11.87
N GLY A 254 0.57 13.79 11.65
CA GLY A 254 1.97 13.92 12.05
C GLY A 254 2.94 13.37 11.00
N GLN A 255 4.07 12.80 11.46
CA GLN A 255 5.19 12.43 10.58
C GLN A 255 5.17 10.96 10.12
N THR A 256 4.19 10.17 10.58
CA THR A 256 4.04 8.77 10.15
C THR A 256 3.59 8.70 8.71
N LEU A 257 4.28 7.91 7.89
CA LEU A 257 3.96 7.70 6.49
C LEU A 257 3.81 6.20 6.19
N ILE A 258 2.80 5.87 5.39
CA ILE A 258 2.51 4.49 4.99
C ILE A 258 2.21 4.40 3.49
N SER A 259 2.65 3.32 2.84
CA SER A 259 2.20 3.02 1.49
C SER A 259 0.84 2.30 1.50
N PRO A 260 0.00 2.45 0.46
CA PRO A 260 -1.25 1.70 0.33
C PRO A 260 -1.03 0.18 0.41
N MET A 261 0.05 -0.33 -0.17
CA MET A 261 0.42 -1.75 -0.07
C MET A 261 0.66 -2.16 1.38
N HIS A 262 1.42 -1.39 2.13
CA HIS A 262 1.69 -1.71 3.53
C HIS A 262 0.40 -1.70 4.37
N ASN A 263 -0.47 -0.70 4.15
CA ASN A 263 -1.78 -0.65 4.81
C ASN A 263 -2.63 -1.89 4.46
N LEU A 264 -2.63 -2.31 3.19
CA LEU A 264 -3.29 -3.54 2.73
C LEU A 264 -2.74 -4.79 3.44
N LEU A 265 -1.42 -4.89 3.65
CA LEU A 265 -0.79 -6.01 4.36
C LEU A 265 -1.24 -6.06 5.82
N ILE A 266 -1.30 -4.92 6.53
CA ILE A 266 -1.81 -4.86 7.90
C ILE A 266 -3.27 -5.33 7.96
N MET A 267 -4.12 -4.82 7.06
CA MET A 267 -5.53 -5.21 7.00
C MET A 267 -5.71 -6.68 6.65
N SER A 268 -4.87 -7.21 5.77
CA SER A 268 -4.90 -8.63 5.40
C SER A 268 -4.50 -9.53 6.56
N ALA A 269 -3.51 -9.13 7.36
CA ALA A 269 -3.14 -9.86 8.57
C ALA A 269 -4.31 -9.91 9.57
N ILE A 270 -5.01 -8.79 9.77
CA ILE A 270 -6.19 -8.74 10.66
C ILE A 270 -7.31 -9.65 10.13
N ALA A 271 -7.58 -9.60 8.83
CA ALA A 271 -8.60 -10.42 8.19
C ALA A 271 -8.27 -11.93 8.18
N ASN A 272 -7.02 -12.29 8.42
CA ASN A 272 -6.50 -13.65 8.46
C ASN A 272 -6.00 -14.03 9.86
N ASP A 273 -6.76 -13.66 10.89
CA ASP A 273 -6.53 -14.03 12.30
C ASP A 273 -5.11 -13.69 12.81
N GLY A 274 -4.55 -12.58 12.36
CA GLY A 274 -3.23 -12.09 12.74
C GLY A 274 -2.07 -12.68 11.93
N VAL A 275 -2.33 -13.49 10.91
CA VAL A 275 -1.32 -14.13 10.06
C VAL A 275 -1.16 -13.35 8.76
N LEU A 276 0.01 -12.73 8.56
CA LEU A 276 0.36 -12.10 7.30
C LEU A 276 0.88 -13.15 6.30
N MET A 277 0.13 -13.38 5.24
CA MET A 277 0.62 -14.18 4.10
C MET A 277 1.56 -13.33 3.23
N ARG A 278 2.64 -13.95 2.74
CA ARG A 278 3.57 -13.28 1.82
C ARG A 278 2.84 -12.91 0.53
N PRO A 279 2.82 -11.63 0.12
CA PRO A 279 2.17 -11.19 -1.13
C PRO A 279 2.95 -11.68 -2.36
N TYR A 280 2.21 -12.10 -3.38
CA TYR A 280 2.77 -12.53 -4.67
C TYR A 280 1.81 -12.31 -5.82
#